data_713ce5421d72002be152b8dafda1ed93
#
_entry.id   713ce5421d72002be152b8dafda1ed93
#
_cell.length_a   1.000
_cell.length_b   1.000
_cell.length_c   1.000
_cell.angle_alpha   90.00
_cell.angle_beta   90.00
_cell.angle_gamma   90.00
#
_symmetry.space_group_name_H-M   'P 1'
#
loop_
_entity.id
_entity.type
_entity.pdbx_description
1 polymer ?
#
loop_
_entity_poly.entity_id
_entity_poly.type
_entity_poly.pdbx_seq_one_letter_code
_entity_poly.pdbx_strand_id
1 'polypeptide(L)'
;RTQEPCIIFMDEVDAIGGRRFSEGTSADREIQRTLMELLNQMDGFDPLGKTKVIMATNRPDTLDPALLRPGRIDRKIEIPLPNEQSRLEILKIHTRPIAKKEELDYEAIVKLSDGFNGADLRNVATEAGMFAIRADRDYCLQEDFMKAARKLQEAKRHETKIDYAAV
;
A
#
# COMPACT_ATOMS: atom_id res chain seq x y z
N ARG A 1 -15.15 -23.69 -3.29
CA ARG A 1 -14.78 -25.04 -3.79
C ARG A 1 -15.55 -25.43 -5.07
N THR A 2 -16.73 -24.89 -5.27
CA THR A 2 -17.54 -25.14 -6.49
C THR A 2 -17.01 -24.44 -7.74
N GLN A 3 -16.00 -23.57 -7.63
CA GLN A 3 -15.42 -22.78 -8.73
C GLN A 3 -13.90 -22.98 -8.87
N GLU A 4 -13.42 -24.19 -8.66
CA GLU A 4 -12.00 -24.49 -8.93
C GLU A 4 -11.72 -24.63 -10.42
N PRO A 5 -10.55 -24.18 -10.90
CA PRO A 5 -9.46 -23.52 -10.18
C PRO A 5 -9.73 -22.03 -9.92
N CYS A 6 -9.36 -21.50 -8.75
CA CYS A 6 -9.53 -20.09 -8.44
C CYS A 6 -8.39 -19.52 -7.58
N ILE A 7 -8.27 -18.19 -7.59
CA ILE A 7 -7.34 -17.45 -6.74
C ILE A 7 -8.20 -16.54 -5.86
N ILE A 8 -8.01 -16.62 -4.54
CA ILE A 8 -8.65 -15.76 -3.56
C ILE A 8 -7.61 -14.73 -3.13
N PHE A 9 -7.92 -13.45 -3.32
CA PHE A 9 -7.09 -12.35 -2.84
C PHE A 9 -7.78 -11.69 -1.64
N MET A 10 -7.04 -11.55 -0.53
CA MET A 10 -7.51 -10.87 0.68
C MET A 10 -6.52 -9.76 1.05
N ASP A 11 -7.02 -8.54 1.10
CA ASP A 11 -6.25 -7.36 1.52
C ASP A 11 -6.53 -7.03 2.99
N GLU A 12 -5.60 -6.31 3.63
CA GLU A 12 -5.70 -5.85 5.02
C GLU A 12 -6.03 -6.99 6.00
N VAL A 13 -5.38 -8.14 5.84
CA VAL A 13 -5.67 -9.34 6.65
C VAL A 13 -5.35 -9.16 8.14
N ASP A 14 -4.58 -8.15 8.51
CA ASP A 14 -4.35 -7.77 9.91
C ASP A 14 -5.63 -7.32 10.63
N ALA A 15 -6.65 -6.88 9.90
CA ALA A 15 -7.97 -6.57 10.48
C ALA A 15 -8.65 -7.79 11.11
N ILE A 16 -8.44 -8.99 10.56
CA ILE A 16 -9.01 -10.24 11.07
C ILE A 16 -7.96 -11.18 11.65
N GLY A 17 -6.73 -11.09 11.18
CA GLY A 17 -5.61 -11.96 11.52
C GLY A 17 -4.66 -11.37 12.55
N GLY A 18 -4.99 -10.25 13.19
CA GLY A 18 -4.19 -9.60 14.22
C GLY A 18 -4.05 -10.46 15.49
N ARG A 19 -2.97 -10.18 16.25
CA ARG A 19 -2.75 -10.82 17.56
C ARG A 19 -3.94 -10.57 18.48
N ARG A 20 -4.25 -11.54 19.33
CA ARG A 20 -5.37 -11.49 20.26
C ARG A 20 -5.33 -10.24 21.13
N PHE A 21 -6.33 -9.37 20.97
CA PHE A 21 -6.58 -8.32 21.93
C PHE A 21 -7.24 -8.93 23.17
N SER A 22 -6.74 -8.61 24.36
CA SER A 22 -7.15 -9.21 25.65
C SER A 22 -8.44 -8.61 26.22
N GLU A 23 -9.11 -7.72 25.52
CA GLU A 23 -10.23 -6.94 26.07
C GLU A 23 -11.63 -7.52 25.78
N GLY A 24 -11.79 -8.81 25.54
CA GLY A 24 -13.05 -9.54 25.69
C GLY A 24 -14.36 -8.94 25.15
N THR A 25 -14.30 -7.99 24.23
CA THR A 25 -15.49 -7.37 23.62
C THR A 25 -16.20 -8.35 22.70
N SER A 26 -17.50 -8.13 22.45
CA SER A 26 -18.27 -8.97 21.52
C SER A 26 -17.69 -8.91 20.09
N ALA A 27 -17.16 -7.77 19.68
CA ALA A 27 -16.49 -7.59 18.38
C ALA A 27 -15.22 -8.43 18.28
N ASP A 28 -14.40 -8.48 19.33
CA ASP A 28 -13.16 -9.27 19.34
C ASP A 28 -13.44 -10.77 19.20
N ARG A 29 -14.53 -11.25 19.81
CA ARG A 29 -14.94 -12.64 19.67
C ARG A 29 -15.39 -13.00 18.24
N GLU A 30 -16.03 -12.07 17.55
CA GLU A 30 -16.49 -12.27 16.18
C GLU A 30 -15.31 -12.28 15.21
N ILE A 31 -14.36 -11.36 15.37
CA ILE A 31 -13.10 -11.34 14.62
C ILE A 31 -12.33 -12.65 14.83
N GLN A 32 -12.21 -13.10 16.08
CA GLN A 32 -11.53 -14.35 16.44
C GLN A 32 -12.21 -15.58 15.84
N ARG A 33 -13.55 -15.60 15.81
CA ARG A 33 -14.32 -16.65 15.15
C ARG A 33 -14.06 -16.67 13.64
N THR A 34 -14.03 -15.51 12.99
CA THR A 34 -13.73 -15.39 11.56
C THR A 34 -12.33 -15.89 11.25
N LEU A 35 -11.34 -15.53 12.07
CA LEU A 35 -9.98 -16.03 11.94
C LEU A 35 -9.91 -17.54 12.05
N MET A 36 -10.56 -18.12 13.08
CA MET A 36 -10.59 -19.58 13.28
C MET A 36 -11.25 -20.30 12.11
N GLU A 37 -12.33 -19.75 11.57
CA GLU A 37 -12.99 -20.31 10.39
C GLU A 37 -12.07 -20.26 9.16
N LEU A 38 -11.38 -19.12 8.94
CA LEU A 38 -10.41 -18.99 7.87
C LEU A 38 -9.30 -20.05 8.00
N LEU A 39 -8.74 -20.23 9.19
CA LEU A 39 -7.72 -21.23 9.46
C LEU A 39 -8.22 -22.66 9.18
N ASN A 40 -9.44 -22.97 9.58
CA ASN A 40 -10.07 -24.26 9.32
C ASN A 40 -10.29 -24.51 7.82
N GLN A 41 -10.64 -23.47 7.07
CA GLN A 41 -10.81 -23.56 5.61
C GLN A 41 -9.47 -23.73 4.88
N MET A 42 -8.37 -23.24 5.46
CA MET A 42 -7.02 -23.41 4.88
C MET A 42 -6.42 -24.78 5.20
N ASP A 43 -6.59 -25.27 6.45
CA ASP A 43 -5.98 -26.50 7.00
C ASP A 43 -6.94 -27.68 7.08
N GLY A 44 -8.22 -27.51 6.73
CA GLY A 44 -9.25 -28.51 6.92
C GLY A 44 -8.92 -29.88 6.32
N PHE A 45 -9.64 -30.94 6.75
CA PHE A 45 -9.50 -32.30 6.26
C PHE A 45 -9.62 -32.43 4.72
N ASP A 46 -10.17 -31.43 4.08
CA ASP A 46 -10.21 -31.24 2.63
C ASP A 46 -9.16 -30.21 2.22
N PRO A 47 -8.08 -30.61 1.56
CA PRO A 47 -7.08 -29.65 1.06
C PRO A 47 -7.74 -28.63 0.11
N LEU A 48 -7.17 -27.41 0.06
CA LEU A 48 -7.67 -26.33 -0.81
C LEU A 48 -7.71 -26.67 -2.30
N GLY A 49 -7.27 -27.88 -2.69
CA GLY A 49 -7.28 -28.36 -4.06
C GLY A 49 -6.52 -27.42 -5.01
N LYS A 50 -7.22 -26.96 -6.06
CA LYS A 50 -6.67 -26.02 -7.04
C LYS A 50 -6.93 -24.54 -6.67
N THR A 51 -7.42 -24.26 -5.45
CA THR A 51 -7.60 -22.90 -4.94
C THR A 51 -6.28 -22.38 -4.36
N LYS A 52 -5.89 -21.16 -4.73
CA LYS A 52 -4.74 -20.47 -4.17
C LYS A 52 -5.20 -19.23 -3.40
N VAL A 53 -4.55 -18.95 -2.27
CA VAL A 53 -4.86 -17.80 -1.42
C VAL A 53 -3.68 -16.85 -1.41
N ILE A 54 -3.93 -15.58 -1.68
CA ILE A 54 -2.96 -14.49 -1.58
C ILE A 54 -3.49 -13.52 -0.53
N MET A 55 -2.66 -13.23 0.46
CA MET A 55 -2.98 -12.30 1.54
C MET A 55 -2.02 -11.11 1.50
N ALA A 56 -2.54 -9.92 1.75
CA ALA A 56 -1.75 -8.70 1.83
C ALA A 56 -1.97 -8.00 3.18
N THR A 57 -0.91 -7.41 3.71
CA THR A 57 -0.93 -6.58 4.92
C THR A 57 0.22 -5.59 4.92
N ASN A 58 -0.01 -4.42 5.50
CA ASN A 58 1.02 -3.42 5.81
C ASN A 58 1.65 -3.65 7.20
N ARG A 59 1.12 -4.58 8.00
CA ARG A 59 1.52 -4.83 9.40
C ARG A 59 1.78 -6.32 9.66
N PRO A 60 2.81 -6.91 9.03
CA PRO A 60 3.08 -8.34 9.14
C PRO A 60 3.43 -8.78 10.57
N ASP A 61 3.98 -7.89 11.39
CA ASP A 61 4.33 -8.09 12.79
C ASP A 61 3.12 -8.27 13.72
N THR A 62 1.96 -7.76 13.32
CA THR A 62 0.72 -7.86 14.09
C THR A 62 -0.05 -9.15 13.83
N LEU A 63 0.28 -9.90 12.78
CA LEU A 63 -0.43 -11.13 12.42
C LEU A 63 -0.28 -12.22 13.48
N ASP A 64 -1.36 -12.99 13.68
CA ASP A 64 -1.36 -14.16 14.56
C ASP A 64 -0.37 -15.20 13.99
N PRO A 65 0.57 -15.70 14.82
CA PRO A 65 1.51 -16.75 14.41
C PRO A 65 0.84 -18.00 13.83
N ALA A 66 -0.41 -18.24 14.18
CA ALA A 66 -1.17 -19.37 13.63
C ALA A 66 -1.39 -19.28 12.12
N LEU A 67 -1.50 -18.06 11.56
CA LEU A 67 -1.57 -17.85 10.11
C LEU A 67 -0.26 -18.19 9.40
N LEU A 68 0.86 -18.00 10.08
CA LEU A 68 2.22 -18.11 9.53
C LEU A 68 2.78 -19.54 9.61
N ARG A 69 2.00 -20.52 10.07
CA ARG A 69 2.42 -21.92 10.14
C ARG A 69 2.53 -22.54 8.74
N PRO A 70 3.45 -23.52 8.55
CA PRO A 70 3.54 -24.31 7.32
C PRO A 70 2.18 -24.95 6.96
N GLY A 71 1.86 -24.98 5.68
CA GLY A 71 0.55 -25.45 5.19
C GLY A 71 -0.52 -24.37 5.08
N ARG A 72 -0.29 -23.17 5.63
CA ARG A 72 -1.21 -22.02 5.57
C ARG A 72 -0.63 -20.91 4.69
N ILE A 73 0.33 -20.14 5.23
CA ILE A 73 1.08 -19.15 4.47
C ILE A 73 2.51 -19.66 4.31
N ASP A 74 2.79 -20.33 3.21
CA ASP A 74 4.10 -20.96 2.96
C ASP A 74 5.12 -19.96 2.43
N ARG A 75 4.67 -18.89 1.77
CA ARG A 75 5.54 -17.88 1.16
C ARG A 75 5.20 -16.49 1.66
N LYS A 76 6.23 -15.79 2.13
CA LYS A 76 6.17 -14.40 2.52
C LYS A 76 6.99 -13.60 1.51
N ILE A 77 6.37 -12.59 0.91
CA ILE A 77 6.99 -11.71 -0.07
C ILE A 77 6.89 -10.30 0.49
N GLU A 78 8.04 -9.72 0.81
CA GLU A 78 8.13 -8.31 1.17
C GLU A 78 8.21 -7.48 -0.11
N ILE A 79 7.36 -6.44 -0.20
CA ILE A 79 7.40 -5.46 -1.28
C ILE A 79 7.99 -4.18 -0.68
N PRO A 80 9.28 -3.88 -0.95
CA PRO A 80 9.93 -2.69 -0.43
C PRO A 80 9.41 -1.42 -1.12
N LEU A 81 9.78 -0.26 -0.57
CA LEU A 81 9.57 1.02 -1.24
C LEU A 81 10.24 1.01 -2.63
N PRO A 82 9.65 1.71 -3.61
CA PRO A 82 10.18 1.74 -4.96
C PRO A 82 11.54 2.43 -5.00
N ASN A 83 12.48 1.82 -5.71
CA ASN A 83 13.78 2.41 -6.00
C ASN A 83 13.62 3.59 -7.01
N GLU A 84 14.72 4.30 -7.29
CA GLU A 84 14.71 5.48 -8.16
C GLU A 84 14.11 5.21 -9.54
N GLN A 85 14.52 4.12 -10.19
CA GLN A 85 13.98 3.71 -11.49
C GLN A 85 12.49 3.38 -11.43
N SER A 86 12.07 2.69 -10.39
CA SER A 86 10.64 2.36 -10.20
C SER A 86 9.81 3.62 -9.92
N ARG A 87 10.33 4.57 -9.14
CA ARG A 87 9.66 5.86 -8.92
C ARG A 87 9.47 6.64 -10.22
N LEU A 88 10.48 6.62 -11.09
CA LEU A 88 10.40 7.25 -12.41
C LEU A 88 9.28 6.64 -13.26
N GLU A 89 9.21 5.32 -13.33
CA GLU A 89 8.16 4.64 -14.10
C GLU A 89 6.76 4.86 -13.50
N ILE A 90 6.62 4.86 -12.18
CA ILE A 90 5.34 5.18 -11.50
C ILE A 90 4.91 6.62 -11.82
N LEU A 91 5.82 7.59 -11.77
CA LEU A 91 5.52 8.97 -12.14
C LEU A 91 5.05 9.09 -13.60
N LYS A 92 5.71 8.42 -14.53
CA LYS A 92 5.30 8.38 -15.95
C LYS A 92 3.87 7.87 -16.08
N ILE A 93 3.50 6.81 -15.35
CA ILE A 93 2.14 6.24 -15.40
C ILE A 93 1.12 7.28 -14.92
N HIS A 94 1.37 7.92 -13.77
CA HIS A 94 0.41 8.87 -13.18
C HIS A 94 0.36 10.21 -13.87
N THR A 95 1.43 10.63 -14.53
CA THR A 95 1.44 11.89 -15.29
C THR A 95 0.96 11.73 -16.73
N ARG A 96 0.83 10.49 -17.23
CA ARG A 96 0.39 10.21 -18.61
C ARG A 96 -0.92 10.90 -18.99
N PRO A 97 -1.98 10.88 -18.16
CA PRO A 97 -3.25 11.51 -18.48
C PRO A 97 -3.26 13.03 -18.30
N ILE A 98 -2.21 13.63 -17.73
CA ILE A 98 -2.15 15.05 -17.38
C ILE A 98 -1.65 15.84 -18.60
N ALA A 99 -2.34 16.92 -18.94
CA ALA A 99 -1.87 17.86 -19.97
C ALA A 99 -0.60 18.57 -19.48
N LYS A 100 0.44 18.53 -20.31
CA LYS A 100 1.76 19.12 -20.04
C LYS A 100 2.16 20.04 -21.19
N LYS A 101 2.74 21.17 -20.88
CA LYS A 101 3.20 22.13 -21.91
C LYS A 101 4.45 21.65 -22.63
N GLU A 102 5.31 20.96 -21.90
CA GLU A 102 6.63 20.49 -22.35
C GLU A 102 6.92 19.09 -21.81
N GLU A 103 7.97 18.48 -22.31
CA GLU A 103 8.45 17.21 -21.79
C GLU A 103 9.01 17.39 -20.38
N LEU A 104 8.58 16.50 -19.44
CA LEU A 104 8.99 16.59 -18.04
C LEU A 104 10.37 15.97 -17.82
N ASP A 105 11.19 16.66 -17.06
CA ASP A 105 12.39 16.10 -16.45
C ASP A 105 11.97 15.25 -15.21
N TYR A 106 11.69 13.98 -15.46
CA TYR A 106 11.28 13.04 -14.41
C TYR A 106 12.39 12.78 -13.40
N GLU A 107 13.67 12.82 -13.82
CA GLU A 107 14.79 12.56 -12.93
C GLU A 107 14.89 13.65 -11.84
N ALA A 108 14.66 14.91 -12.21
CA ALA A 108 14.63 15.99 -11.24
C ALA A 108 13.52 15.81 -10.18
N ILE A 109 12.33 15.34 -10.60
CA ILE A 109 11.21 15.08 -9.69
C ILE A 109 11.54 13.88 -8.78
N VAL A 110 12.12 12.81 -9.34
CA VAL A 110 12.49 11.59 -8.63
C VAL A 110 13.51 11.86 -7.53
N LYS A 111 14.49 12.74 -7.78
CA LYS A 111 15.48 13.17 -6.77
C LYS A 111 14.83 13.83 -5.55
N LEU A 112 13.69 14.50 -5.71
CA LEU A 112 12.92 15.11 -4.62
C LEU A 112 11.95 14.14 -3.95
N SER A 113 11.75 12.94 -4.48
CA SER A 113 10.77 11.97 -4.03
C SER A 113 11.40 10.78 -3.30
N ASP A 114 12.52 10.99 -2.63
CA ASP A 114 13.16 9.91 -1.88
C ASP A 114 12.26 9.43 -0.73
N GLY A 115 12.15 8.10 -0.56
CA GLY A 115 11.28 7.48 0.42
C GLY A 115 9.77 7.53 0.07
N PHE A 116 9.40 7.96 -1.14
CA PHE A 116 8.00 7.97 -1.57
C PHE A 116 7.54 6.58 -2.00
N ASN A 117 6.32 6.24 -1.59
CA ASN A 117 5.60 5.07 -2.10
C ASN A 117 4.79 5.41 -3.37
N GLY A 118 4.09 4.41 -3.92
CA GLY A 118 3.28 4.62 -5.14
C GLY A 118 2.14 5.63 -4.96
N ALA A 119 1.51 5.66 -3.77
CA ALA A 119 0.45 6.62 -3.45
C ALA A 119 0.98 8.05 -3.35
N ASP A 120 2.15 8.23 -2.75
CA ASP A 120 2.81 9.55 -2.69
C ASP A 120 3.12 10.08 -4.08
N LEU A 121 3.64 9.24 -4.96
CA LEU A 121 3.97 9.63 -6.34
C LEU A 121 2.72 9.99 -7.15
N ARG A 122 1.60 9.29 -6.91
CA ARG A 122 0.30 9.68 -7.45
C ARG A 122 -0.13 11.04 -6.91
N ASN A 123 0.05 11.29 -5.62
CA ASN A 123 -0.27 12.57 -4.99
C ASN A 123 0.58 13.71 -5.55
N VAL A 124 1.88 13.49 -5.88
CA VAL A 124 2.69 14.48 -6.59
C VAL A 124 2.02 14.89 -7.90
N ALA A 125 1.54 13.94 -8.69
CA ALA A 125 0.86 14.21 -9.96
C ALA A 125 -0.45 14.98 -9.75
N THR A 126 -1.25 14.62 -8.75
CA THR A 126 -2.50 15.31 -8.41
C THR A 126 -2.25 16.74 -7.91
N GLU A 127 -1.31 16.94 -6.99
CA GLU A 127 -0.97 18.27 -6.47
C GLU A 127 -0.40 19.20 -7.55
N ALA A 128 0.41 18.66 -8.47
CA ALA A 128 0.89 19.44 -9.62
C ALA A 128 -0.28 19.95 -10.48
N GLY A 129 -1.29 19.10 -10.73
CA GLY A 129 -2.53 19.52 -11.38
C GLY A 129 -3.26 20.62 -10.62
N MET A 130 -3.35 20.52 -9.29
CA MET A 130 -3.96 21.55 -8.45
C MET A 130 -3.19 22.87 -8.48
N PHE A 131 -1.85 22.85 -8.56
CA PHE A 131 -1.06 24.07 -8.76
C PHE A 131 -1.32 24.71 -10.10
N ALA A 132 -1.46 23.96 -11.18
CA ALA A 132 -1.80 24.47 -12.49
C ALA A 132 -3.20 25.15 -12.48
N ILE A 133 -4.21 24.50 -11.89
CA ILE A 133 -5.57 25.04 -11.76
C ILE A 133 -5.56 26.34 -10.95
N ARG A 134 -4.85 26.39 -9.83
CA ARG A 134 -4.76 27.62 -9.00
C ARG A 134 -4.05 28.76 -9.73
N ALA A 135 -3.24 28.46 -10.73
CA ALA A 135 -2.58 29.45 -11.60
C ALA A 135 -3.36 29.71 -12.90
N ASP A 136 -4.64 29.29 -12.95
CA ASP A 136 -5.57 29.47 -14.08
C ASP A 136 -4.99 28.94 -15.41
N ARG A 137 -4.42 27.71 -15.35
CA ARG A 137 -3.80 27.03 -16.50
C ARG A 137 -4.44 25.66 -16.74
N ASP A 138 -4.58 25.30 -18.01
CA ASP A 138 -5.11 24.01 -18.46
C ASP A 138 -4.01 22.92 -18.59
N TYR A 139 -2.76 23.27 -18.28
CA TYR A 139 -1.61 22.41 -18.41
C TYR A 139 -0.66 22.59 -17.22
N CYS A 140 0.07 21.52 -16.89
CA CYS A 140 1.13 21.55 -15.88
C CYS A 140 2.47 21.90 -16.48
N LEU A 141 3.30 22.56 -15.67
CA LEU A 141 4.69 22.85 -15.93
C LEU A 141 5.59 21.98 -15.06
N GLN A 142 6.86 21.83 -15.44
CA GLN A 142 7.87 21.15 -14.61
C GLN A 142 7.90 21.70 -13.18
N GLU A 143 7.76 23.02 -13.01
CA GLU A 143 7.78 23.67 -11.71
C GLU A 143 6.61 23.22 -10.79
N ASP A 144 5.44 22.94 -11.34
CA ASP A 144 4.28 22.46 -10.56
C ASP A 144 4.58 21.11 -9.92
N PHE A 145 5.20 20.20 -10.66
CA PHE A 145 5.62 18.90 -10.15
C PHE A 145 6.72 19.02 -9.10
N MET A 146 7.68 19.91 -9.31
CA MET A 146 8.76 20.16 -8.36
C MET A 146 8.22 20.76 -7.04
N LYS A 147 7.27 21.70 -7.11
CA LYS A 147 6.57 22.26 -5.94
C LYS A 147 5.77 21.18 -5.20
N ALA A 148 5.05 20.35 -5.94
CA ALA A 148 4.26 19.25 -5.38
C ALA A 148 5.15 18.25 -4.63
N ALA A 149 6.27 17.85 -5.24
CA ALA A 149 7.21 16.92 -4.61
C ALA A 149 7.81 17.51 -3.31
N ARG A 150 8.22 18.77 -3.31
CA ARG A 150 8.73 19.44 -2.10
C ARG A 150 7.69 19.53 -1.00
N LYS A 151 6.45 19.92 -1.32
CA LYS A 151 5.34 20.00 -0.36
C LYS A 151 5.10 18.65 0.31
N LEU A 152 5.05 17.56 -0.46
CA LEU A 152 4.85 16.23 0.09
C LEU A 152 6.05 15.73 0.90
N GLN A 153 7.26 16.07 0.50
CA GLN A 153 8.47 15.75 1.26
C GLN A 153 8.50 16.45 2.61
N GLU A 154 8.08 17.70 2.68
CA GLU A 154 7.96 18.46 3.93
C GLU A 154 6.89 17.85 4.84
N ALA A 155 5.72 17.51 4.29
CA ALA A 155 4.66 16.85 5.05
C ALA A 155 5.14 15.54 5.69
N LYS A 156 5.81 14.68 4.93
CA LYS A 156 6.39 13.42 5.45
C LYS A 156 7.42 13.64 6.56
N ARG A 157 8.28 14.66 6.41
CA ARG A 157 9.25 14.98 7.46
C ARG A 157 8.57 15.42 8.77
N HIS A 158 7.41 16.08 8.67
CA HIS A 158 6.64 16.47 9.85
C HIS A 158 5.98 15.26 10.52
N GLU A 159 5.39 14.34 9.75
CA GLU A 159 4.82 13.09 10.26
C GLU A 159 5.86 12.28 11.02
N THR A 160 7.02 12.05 10.42
CA THR A 160 8.10 11.29 11.06
C THR A 160 8.59 11.95 12.37
N LYS A 161 8.60 13.29 12.46
CA LYS A 161 8.98 13.99 13.71
C LYS A 161 7.95 13.83 14.83
N ILE A 162 6.68 13.76 14.50
CA ILE A 162 5.60 13.57 15.48
C ILE A 162 5.68 12.18 16.08
N ASP A 163 5.96 11.14 15.29
CA ASP A 163 6.13 9.77 15.76
C ASP A 163 7.31 9.61 16.73
N TYR A 164 8.40 10.34 16.53
CA TYR A 164 9.54 10.36 17.46
C TYR A 164 9.29 11.17 18.73
N ALA A 165 8.33 12.07 18.75
CA ALA A 165 7.99 12.88 19.94
C ALA A 165 6.93 12.21 20.83
N ALA A 166 6.33 11.11 20.38
CA ALA A 166 5.27 10.37 21.07
C ALA A 166 5.78 9.10 21.81
N VAL A 167 7.11 8.90 21.90
CA VAL A 167 7.77 7.78 22.61
C VAL A 167 8.38 8.22 23.93
#